data_d3d427eaaa5925e051ffcf5622d8cd32
#
_entry.id   d3d427eaaa5925e051ffcf5622d8cd32
#
_cell.length_a   1.000
_cell.length_b   1.000
_cell.length_c   1.000
_cell.angle_alpha   90.00
_cell.angle_beta   90.00
_cell.angle_gamma   90.00
#
_symmetry.space_group_name_H-M   'P 1'
#
loop_
_entity.id
_entity.type
_entity.pdbx_description
1 polymer ?
#
loop_
_entity_poly.entity_id
_entity_poly.type
_entity_poly.pdbx_seq_one_letter_code
_entity_poly.pdbx_strand_id
1 'polypeptide(L)'
;MADAPITHGGNLHEAALRYGIPRDAWLDLSTGINPHGFPVPPVPADAWRRLPEDDGVLAAHAARYYRAPGAAHVLPVAGSQAAIRALPALFARGTVGVAPLAYSEYAPAFARHGHSGAPLDCGADTLPAALTYAIVANPNNPTAERVDRTRLLRWHAQLVARGGALIVDEAFSDAESDAHASLAADTHRDGLVVLRSVGKFFGLAGVRAGFALAAPALLARLRDALGAWTVSGPARHAVLAAFADAAWQHAMRERLAHDGARLAALLRAHGFVTHATPLFSWSADPRAHALHDALAARGIWTRYFAHAPSVRIGLPAGDDDWRRLDRALAARVPTLAAAARRPFASDPQG
;
A
#
# COMPACT_ATOMS: atom_id res chain seq x y z
N MET A 1 -7.76 4.02 27.18
CA MET A 1 -6.71 4.85 26.55
C MET A 1 -7.14 5.13 25.12
N ALA A 2 -7.27 6.38 24.71
CA ALA A 2 -7.55 6.71 23.32
C ALA A 2 -6.34 6.23 22.50
N ASP A 3 -6.58 5.37 21.50
CA ASP A 3 -5.53 4.91 20.58
C ASP A 3 -4.84 6.13 19.96
N ALA A 4 -3.51 6.14 19.99
CA ALA A 4 -2.73 7.18 19.32
C ALA A 4 -3.15 7.26 17.84
N PRO A 5 -3.29 8.46 17.25
CA PRO A 5 -3.75 8.59 15.88
C PRO A 5 -2.79 7.84 14.94
N ILE A 6 -3.37 7.06 14.02
CA ILE A 6 -2.60 6.30 13.03
C ILE A 6 -1.91 7.30 12.11
N THR A 7 -0.57 7.30 12.11
CA THR A 7 0.23 8.18 11.24
C THR A 7 0.36 7.57 9.85
N HIS A 8 -0.03 8.30 8.81
CA HIS A 8 0.13 7.90 7.41
C HIS A 8 1.20 8.74 6.71
N GLY A 9 1.71 8.28 5.55
CA GLY A 9 2.49 9.12 4.64
C GLY A 9 1.62 10.21 3.99
N GLY A 10 2.25 11.22 3.38
CA GLY A 10 1.55 12.29 2.65
C GLY A 10 1.04 13.45 3.51
N ASN A 11 1.31 13.48 4.81
CA ASN A 11 0.91 14.58 5.70
C ASN A 11 1.94 15.73 5.65
N LEU A 12 1.99 16.45 4.51
CA LEU A 12 2.88 17.61 4.34
C LEU A 12 2.47 18.82 5.19
N HIS A 13 1.23 18.88 5.65
CA HIS A 13 0.80 19.95 6.56
C HIS A 13 1.53 19.85 7.91
N GLU A 14 1.56 18.64 8.48
CA GLU A 14 2.32 18.37 9.72
C GLU A 14 3.81 18.62 9.53
N ALA A 15 4.39 18.17 8.40
CA ALA A 15 5.79 18.41 8.08
C ALA A 15 6.12 19.91 8.00
N ALA A 16 5.27 20.70 7.32
CA ALA A 16 5.44 22.15 7.19
C ALA A 16 5.40 22.85 8.55
N LEU A 17 4.45 22.50 9.41
CA LEU A 17 4.35 23.05 10.76
C LEU A 17 5.57 22.69 11.63
N ARG A 18 6.00 21.43 11.59
CA ARG A 18 7.09 20.92 12.44
C ARG A 18 8.47 21.50 12.08
N TYR A 19 8.74 21.69 10.78
CA TYR A 19 10.05 22.11 10.29
C TYR A 19 10.10 23.56 9.80
N GLY A 20 8.99 24.29 9.80
CA GLY A 20 8.94 25.67 9.35
C GLY A 20 9.20 25.87 7.84
N ILE A 21 9.03 24.83 7.02
CA ILE A 21 9.24 24.85 5.57
C ILE A 21 7.89 24.97 4.88
N PRO A 22 7.68 25.91 3.92
CA PRO A 22 6.45 26.04 3.17
C PRO A 22 6.04 24.73 2.48
N ARG A 23 4.74 24.45 2.42
CA ARG A 23 4.20 23.18 1.92
C ARG A 23 4.63 22.84 0.48
N ASP A 24 4.73 23.83 -0.38
CA ASP A 24 5.13 23.70 -1.78
C ASP A 24 6.64 23.49 -1.99
N ALA A 25 7.44 23.74 -0.96
CA ALA A 25 8.88 23.51 -0.98
C ALA A 25 9.27 22.05 -0.61
N TRP A 26 8.31 21.20 -0.25
CA TRP A 26 8.57 19.81 0.12
C TRP A 26 8.65 18.89 -1.09
N LEU A 27 9.67 18.02 -1.07
CA LEU A 27 9.71 16.81 -1.88
C LEU A 27 9.07 15.67 -1.05
N ASP A 28 7.84 15.26 -1.42
CA ASP A 28 7.13 14.19 -0.71
C ASP A 28 7.53 12.80 -1.24
N LEU A 29 8.41 12.14 -0.52
CA LEU A 29 8.80 10.74 -0.73
C LEU A 29 8.23 9.81 0.35
N SER A 30 7.24 10.26 1.13
CA SER A 30 6.63 9.46 2.21
C SER A 30 5.59 8.46 1.74
N THR A 31 5.12 8.59 0.49
CA THR A 31 4.13 7.71 -0.11
C THR A 31 4.79 6.75 -1.11
N GLY A 32 4.14 5.61 -1.37
CA GLY A 32 4.52 4.71 -2.47
C GLY A 32 3.61 4.94 -3.68
N ILE A 33 3.40 6.21 -4.06
CA ILE A 33 2.55 6.59 -5.19
C ILE A 33 3.46 6.88 -6.38
N ASN A 34 3.07 6.41 -7.56
CA ASN A 34 3.74 6.76 -8.81
C ASN A 34 3.74 8.29 -9.01
N PRO A 35 4.91 8.94 -9.09
CA PRO A 35 4.98 10.38 -9.31
C PRO A 35 4.61 10.79 -10.75
N HIS A 36 4.55 9.83 -11.69
CA HIS A 36 4.18 10.01 -13.09
C HIS A 36 2.74 9.57 -13.33
N GLY A 37 1.78 10.23 -12.66
CA GLY A 37 0.38 9.84 -12.70
C GLY A 37 -0.20 9.73 -14.11
N PHE A 38 -1.20 8.86 -14.28
CA PHE A 38 -1.94 8.71 -15.54
C PHE A 38 -2.60 10.04 -15.94
N PRO A 39 -2.44 10.49 -17.20
CA PRO A 39 -3.03 11.73 -17.68
C PRO A 39 -4.54 11.54 -17.90
N VAL A 40 -5.33 11.88 -16.87
CA VAL A 40 -6.79 11.73 -16.93
C VAL A 40 -7.37 12.67 -17.98
N PRO A 41 -8.15 12.16 -18.95
CA PRO A 41 -8.85 13.01 -19.91
C PRO A 41 -9.84 13.96 -19.23
N PRO A 42 -10.24 15.06 -19.88
CA PRO A 42 -11.24 15.97 -19.35
C PRO A 42 -12.51 15.22 -18.92
N VAL A 43 -12.93 15.46 -17.67
CA VAL A 43 -14.11 14.80 -17.09
C VAL A 43 -15.37 15.45 -17.64
N PRO A 44 -16.32 14.69 -18.25
CA PRO A 44 -17.58 15.23 -18.73
C PRO A 44 -18.40 15.89 -17.62
N ALA A 45 -19.10 16.97 -17.93
CA ALA A 45 -19.89 17.73 -16.95
C ALA A 45 -20.94 16.85 -16.22
N ASP A 46 -21.54 15.90 -16.91
CA ASP A 46 -22.53 15.00 -16.34
C ASP A 46 -21.95 14.05 -15.29
N ALA A 47 -20.68 13.68 -15.42
CA ALA A 47 -19.99 12.88 -14.39
C ALA A 47 -19.92 13.59 -13.03
N TRP A 48 -19.98 14.93 -13.00
CA TRP A 48 -20.02 15.72 -11.79
C TRP A 48 -21.42 15.93 -11.23
N ARG A 49 -22.45 15.91 -12.10
CA ARG A 49 -23.81 16.32 -11.74
C ARG A 49 -24.73 15.15 -11.39
N ARG A 50 -24.51 13.99 -11.99
CA ARG A 50 -25.35 12.81 -11.80
C ARG A 50 -24.81 11.92 -10.71
N LEU A 51 -25.68 11.24 -9.97
CA LEU A 51 -25.29 10.12 -9.12
C LEU A 51 -24.70 9.01 -10.00
N PRO A 52 -23.61 8.37 -9.58
CA PRO A 52 -22.98 7.33 -10.39
C PRO A 52 -23.85 6.07 -10.44
N GLU A 53 -24.29 5.70 -11.63
CA GLU A 53 -25.06 4.47 -11.84
C GLU A 53 -24.15 3.23 -11.75
N ASP A 54 -24.63 2.18 -11.11
CA ASP A 54 -23.94 0.87 -11.10
C ASP A 54 -24.41 0.04 -12.31
N ASP A 55 -23.93 0.41 -13.49
CA ASP A 55 -24.21 -0.22 -14.78
C ASP A 55 -23.36 -1.46 -15.07
N GLY A 56 -22.51 -1.87 -14.12
CA GLY A 56 -21.59 -3.00 -14.26
C GLY A 56 -20.37 -2.73 -15.18
N VAL A 57 -20.33 -1.60 -15.89
CA VAL A 57 -19.24 -1.27 -16.84
C VAL A 57 -17.89 -1.20 -16.15
N LEU A 58 -17.80 -0.50 -15.01
CA LEU A 58 -16.54 -0.37 -14.27
C LEU A 58 -16.06 -1.73 -13.73
N ALA A 59 -16.98 -2.55 -13.22
CA ALA A 59 -16.65 -3.90 -12.73
C ALA A 59 -16.17 -4.80 -13.88
N ALA A 60 -16.79 -4.72 -15.08
CA ALA A 60 -16.37 -5.48 -16.24
C ALA A 60 -14.98 -5.09 -16.75
N HIS A 61 -14.66 -3.79 -16.79
CA HIS A 61 -13.33 -3.31 -17.15
C HIS A 61 -12.27 -3.73 -16.12
N ALA A 62 -12.58 -3.63 -14.83
CA ALA A 62 -11.69 -4.07 -13.76
C ALA A 62 -11.48 -5.59 -13.80
N ALA A 63 -12.50 -6.38 -14.07
CA ALA A 63 -12.38 -7.84 -14.21
C ALA A 63 -11.40 -8.22 -15.33
N ARG A 64 -11.48 -7.56 -16.48
CA ARG A 64 -10.51 -7.77 -17.57
C ARG A 64 -9.10 -7.34 -17.19
N TYR A 65 -8.96 -6.15 -16.62
CA TYR A 65 -7.66 -5.59 -16.24
C TYR A 65 -6.95 -6.45 -15.19
N TYR A 66 -7.67 -6.86 -14.14
CA TYR A 66 -7.12 -7.69 -13.06
C TYR A 66 -7.17 -9.18 -13.34
N ARG A 67 -7.72 -9.61 -14.49
CA ARG A 67 -7.90 -11.03 -14.85
C ARG A 67 -8.75 -11.80 -13.82
N ALA A 68 -9.72 -11.14 -13.23
CA ALA A 68 -10.70 -11.79 -12.36
C ALA A 68 -11.62 -12.73 -13.17
N PRO A 69 -12.29 -13.72 -12.53
CA PRO A 69 -13.14 -14.68 -13.23
C PRO A 69 -14.31 -14.04 -14.01
N GLY A 70 -14.73 -12.84 -13.62
CA GLY A 70 -15.76 -12.06 -14.30
C GLY A 70 -16.22 -10.86 -13.47
N ALA A 71 -17.06 -10.02 -14.03
CA ALA A 71 -17.57 -8.80 -13.39
C ALA A 71 -18.28 -9.08 -12.05
N ALA A 72 -18.96 -10.23 -11.92
CA ALA A 72 -19.62 -10.64 -10.69
C ALA A 72 -18.66 -10.84 -9.50
N HIS A 73 -17.36 -11.05 -9.78
CA HIS A 73 -16.30 -11.20 -8.78
C HIS A 73 -15.58 -9.89 -8.45
N VAL A 74 -16.11 -8.74 -8.89
CA VAL A 74 -15.48 -7.44 -8.70
C VAL A 74 -16.47 -6.42 -8.16
N LEU A 75 -16.14 -5.78 -7.05
CA LEU A 75 -16.88 -4.67 -6.47
C LEU A 75 -16.02 -3.41 -6.47
N PRO A 76 -16.37 -2.36 -7.21
CA PRO A 76 -15.75 -1.05 -7.10
C PRO A 76 -16.02 -0.44 -5.72
N VAL A 77 -14.99 0.14 -5.10
CA VAL A 77 -15.07 0.73 -3.74
C VAL A 77 -14.33 2.08 -3.68
N ALA A 78 -14.64 2.90 -2.68
CA ALA A 78 -14.00 4.21 -2.46
C ALA A 78 -12.55 4.06 -1.95
N GLY A 79 -11.69 3.46 -2.77
CA GLY A 79 -10.35 2.98 -2.41
C GLY A 79 -10.42 1.66 -1.63
N SER A 80 -9.35 0.85 -1.70
CA SER A 80 -9.27 -0.42 -0.94
C SER A 80 -9.48 -0.24 0.57
N GLN A 81 -9.18 0.95 1.10
CA GLN A 81 -9.40 1.31 2.50
C GLN A 81 -10.86 1.13 2.96
N ALA A 82 -11.82 1.45 2.10
CA ALA A 82 -13.24 1.25 2.42
C ALA A 82 -13.56 -0.23 2.65
N ALA A 83 -13.05 -1.11 1.79
CA ALA A 83 -13.19 -2.55 1.95
C ALA A 83 -12.42 -3.08 3.17
N ILE A 84 -11.19 -2.62 3.42
CA ILE A 84 -10.41 -3.01 4.62
C ILE A 84 -11.21 -2.74 5.90
N ARG A 85 -11.91 -1.61 5.97
CA ARG A 85 -12.68 -1.23 7.17
C ARG A 85 -14.02 -1.96 7.29
N ALA A 86 -14.65 -2.32 6.17
CA ALA A 86 -16.00 -2.93 6.17
C ALA A 86 -15.94 -4.48 6.26
N LEU A 87 -14.96 -5.12 5.62
CA LEU A 87 -14.85 -6.59 5.58
C LEU A 87 -14.90 -7.27 6.94
N PRO A 88 -14.21 -6.79 8.00
CA PRO A 88 -14.23 -7.48 9.28
C PRO A 88 -15.61 -7.61 9.91
N ALA A 89 -16.53 -6.67 9.65
CA ALA A 89 -17.91 -6.74 10.13
C ALA A 89 -18.72 -7.90 9.51
N LEU A 90 -18.26 -8.41 8.35
CA LEU A 90 -18.93 -9.47 7.61
C LEU A 90 -18.50 -10.88 8.05
N PHE A 91 -17.49 -10.97 8.90
CA PHE A 91 -16.91 -12.22 9.37
C PHE A 91 -17.34 -12.53 10.81
N ALA A 92 -17.47 -13.80 11.16
CA ALA A 92 -17.61 -14.22 12.54
C ALA A 92 -16.37 -13.81 13.35
N ARG A 93 -16.54 -13.48 14.62
CA ARG A 93 -15.39 -13.13 15.47
C ARG A 93 -14.35 -14.25 15.49
N GLY A 94 -13.09 -13.89 15.40
CA GLY A 94 -11.98 -14.84 15.35
C GLY A 94 -10.63 -14.13 15.44
N THR A 95 -9.55 -14.87 15.28
CA THR A 95 -8.18 -14.34 15.34
C THR A 95 -7.66 -14.05 13.94
N VAL A 96 -7.23 -12.80 13.70
CA VAL A 96 -6.61 -12.39 12.44
C VAL A 96 -5.08 -12.32 12.56
N GLY A 97 -4.39 -13.00 11.65
CA GLY A 97 -2.95 -12.88 11.46
C GLY A 97 -2.61 -11.62 10.66
N VAL A 98 -1.73 -10.78 11.21
CA VAL A 98 -1.20 -9.57 10.56
C VAL A 98 0.30 -9.53 10.75
N ALA A 99 1.07 -9.26 9.69
CA ALA A 99 2.52 -9.13 9.81
C ALA A 99 2.88 -7.98 10.78
N PRO A 100 3.90 -8.15 11.63
CA PRO A 100 4.27 -7.13 12.65
C PRO A 100 4.56 -5.75 12.05
N LEU A 101 5.10 -5.72 10.84
CA LEU A 101 5.32 -4.50 10.08
C LEU A 101 4.52 -4.57 8.77
N ALA A 102 3.27 -4.13 8.84
CA ALA A 102 2.34 -4.07 7.72
C ALA A 102 1.62 -2.72 7.67
N TYR A 103 0.64 -2.59 6.79
CA TYR A 103 -0.20 -1.40 6.74
C TYR A 103 -0.99 -1.25 8.04
N SER A 104 -0.82 -0.10 8.69
CA SER A 104 -1.29 0.16 10.06
C SER A 104 -2.81 0.12 10.25
N GLU A 105 -3.60 0.09 9.17
CA GLU A 105 -5.06 0.03 9.26
C GLU A 105 -5.62 -1.40 9.44
N TYR A 106 -4.84 -2.46 9.16
CA TYR A 106 -5.37 -3.83 9.19
C TYR A 106 -5.82 -4.24 10.59
N ALA A 107 -4.92 -4.24 11.56
CA ALA A 107 -5.23 -4.68 12.92
C ALA A 107 -6.34 -3.84 13.58
N PRO A 108 -6.34 -2.48 13.49
CA PRO A 108 -7.43 -1.68 14.03
C PRO A 108 -8.78 -1.91 13.34
N ALA A 109 -8.81 -2.20 12.03
CA ALA A 109 -10.05 -2.52 11.33
C ALA A 109 -10.71 -3.78 11.89
N PHE A 110 -9.93 -4.82 12.13
CA PHE A 110 -10.43 -6.07 12.72
C PHE A 110 -10.79 -5.90 14.20
N ALA A 111 -9.97 -5.21 14.98
CA ALA A 111 -10.22 -4.99 16.41
C ALA A 111 -11.55 -4.25 16.69
N ARG A 112 -11.92 -3.28 15.84
CA ARG A 112 -13.20 -2.54 15.93
C ARG A 112 -14.43 -3.45 15.86
N HIS A 113 -14.30 -4.62 15.22
CA HIS A 113 -15.38 -5.59 15.07
C HIS A 113 -15.22 -6.81 15.99
N GLY A 114 -14.36 -6.70 17.02
CA GLY A 114 -14.21 -7.69 18.08
C GLY A 114 -13.38 -8.91 17.69
N HIS A 115 -12.55 -8.81 16.63
CA HIS A 115 -11.54 -9.82 16.31
C HIS A 115 -10.28 -9.61 17.15
N SER A 116 -9.59 -10.70 17.50
CA SER A 116 -8.28 -10.67 18.12
C SER A 116 -7.18 -10.61 17.08
N GLY A 117 -6.13 -9.82 17.30
CA GLY A 117 -4.95 -9.77 16.45
C GLY A 117 -3.89 -10.76 16.91
N ALA A 118 -3.16 -11.39 15.98
CA ALA A 118 -1.98 -12.20 16.25
C ALA A 118 -0.88 -11.91 15.21
N PRO A 119 0.41 -12.05 15.55
CA PRO A 119 1.48 -11.88 14.59
C PRO A 119 1.42 -12.96 13.51
N LEU A 120 1.64 -12.56 12.25
CA LEU A 120 1.75 -13.45 11.11
C LEU A 120 3.20 -13.46 10.62
N ASP A 121 3.81 -14.64 10.60
CA ASP A 121 5.09 -14.86 9.93
C ASP A 121 4.86 -15.13 8.44
N CYS A 122 5.23 -14.17 7.59
CA CYS A 122 5.10 -14.30 6.13
C CYS A 122 6.05 -15.34 5.51
N GLY A 123 7.06 -15.79 6.25
CA GLY A 123 7.97 -16.87 5.87
C GLY A 123 7.44 -18.28 6.15
N ALA A 124 6.44 -18.42 7.02
CA ALA A 124 5.95 -19.72 7.46
C ALA A 124 5.19 -20.47 6.35
N ASP A 125 5.43 -21.76 6.23
CA ASP A 125 4.68 -22.63 5.31
C ASP A 125 3.30 -23.02 5.84
N THR A 126 3.15 -23.06 7.16
CA THR A 126 1.91 -23.43 7.84
C THR A 126 1.50 -22.33 8.82
N LEU A 127 0.24 -21.95 8.76
CA LEU A 127 -0.33 -20.96 9.67
C LEU A 127 -0.62 -21.56 11.06
N PRO A 128 -0.38 -20.81 12.16
CA PRO A 128 -0.81 -21.20 13.48
C PRO A 128 -2.29 -21.62 13.52
N ALA A 129 -2.61 -22.71 14.24
CA ALA A 129 -3.97 -23.26 14.29
C ALA A 129 -5.01 -22.25 14.85
N ALA A 130 -4.58 -21.32 15.70
CA ALA A 130 -5.43 -20.28 16.27
C ALA A 130 -5.90 -19.23 15.26
N LEU A 131 -5.26 -19.11 14.10
CA LEU A 131 -5.65 -18.13 13.09
C LEU A 131 -6.89 -18.62 12.33
N THR A 132 -7.92 -17.78 12.35
CA THR A 132 -9.14 -17.93 11.53
C THR A 132 -9.02 -17.10 10.25
N TYR A 133 -8.38 -15.94 10.34
CA TYR A 133 -8.20 -14.99 9.24
C TYR A 133 -6.72 -14.64 9.10
N ALA A 134 -6.35 -14.24 7.89
CA ALA A 134 -5.09 -13.54 7.65
C ALA A 134 -5.31 -12.39 6.67
N ILE A 135 -4.61 -11.27 6.90
CA ILE A 135 -4.54 -10.16 5.94
C ILE A 135 -3.08 -9.86 5.63
N VAL A 136 -2.74 -9.88 4.35
CA VAL A 136 -1.37 -9.76 3.83
C VAL A 136 -1.35 -8.72 2.73
N ALA A 137 -0.46 -7.73 2.84
CA ALA A 137 -0.13 -6.91 1.69
C ALA A 137 0.90 -7.64 0.82
N ASN A 138 0.70 -7.70 -0.49
CA ASN A 138 1.60 -8.39 -1.41
C ASN A 138 1.76 -7.62 -2.74
N PRO A 139 2.90 -6.92 -2.94
CA PRO A 139 4.05 -6.75 -2.03
C PRO A 139 3.70 -6.04 -0.73
N ASN A 140 4.42 -6.41 0.35
CA ASN A 140 4.16 -5.81 1.66
C ASN A 140 4.55 -4.33 1.73
N ASN A 141 3.74 -3.55 2.36
CA ASN A 141 4.00 -2.19 2.75
C ASN A 141 4.18 -2.14 4.28
N PRO A 142 5.40 -1.84 4.79
CA PRO A 142 6.47 -1.14 4.08
C PRO A 142 7.62 -2.01 3.56
N THR A 143 7.74 -3.28 3.95
CA THR A 143 8.99 -4.08 3.83
C THR A 143 9.36 -4.49 2.41
N ALA A 144 8.44 -4.31 1.45
CA ALA A 144 8.57 -4.78 0.06
C ALA A 144 8.68 -6.32 -0.08
N GLU A 145 8.49 -7.08 1.01
CA GLU A 145 8.47 -8.54 0.97
C GLU A 145 7.31 -9.07 0.14
N ARG A 146 7.53 -10.23 -0.45
CA ARG A 146 6.52 -10.91 -1.26
C ARG A 146 6.32 -12.32 -0.74
N VAL A 147 5.06 -12.70 -0.61
CA VAL A 147 4.65 -14.08 -0.35
C VAL A 147 4.27 -14.70 -1.70
N ASP A 148 4.87 -15.84 -2.02
CA ASP A 148 4.60 -16.51 -3.29
C ASP A 148 3.15 -17.02 -3.37
N ARG A 149 2.63 -17.10 -4.61
CA ARG A 149 1.25 -17.49 -4.89
C ARG A 149 0.90 -18.87 -4.32
N THR A 150 1.83 -19.82 -4.39
CA THR A 150 1.60 -21.20 -3.91
C THR A 150 1.42 -21.22 -2.40
N ARG A 151 2.21 -20.43 -1.66
CA ARG A 151 2.08 -20.29 -0.20
C ARG A 151 0.77 -19.61 0.17
N LEU A 152 0.38 -18.53 -0.52
CA LEU A 152 -0.89 -17.87 -0.30
C LEU A 152 -2.09 -18.80 -0.51
N LEU A 153 -2.08 -19.62 -1.55
CA LEU A 153 -3.14 -20.61 -1.80
C LEU A 153 -3.16 -21.73 -0.74
N ARG A 154 -2.00 -22.13 -0.23
CA ARG A 154 -1.90 -23.05 0.90
C ARG A 154 -2.51 -22.45 2.18
N TRP A 155 -2.18 -21.21 2.50
CA TRP A 155 -2.77 -20.49 3.63
C TRP A 155 -4.29 -20.33 3.47
N HIS A 156 -4.74 -19.97 2.28
CA HIS A 156 -6.18 -19.90 1.97
C HIS A 156 -6.88 -21.22 2.31
N ALA A 157 -6.36 -22.35 1.83
CA ALA A 157 -6.94 -23.66 2.11
C ALA A 157 -7.00 -23.99 3.62
N GLN A 158 -5.94 -23.65 4.38
CA GLN A 158 -5.90 -23.84 5.84
C GLN A 158 -6.94 -22.96 6.55
N LEU A 159 -7.10 -21.71 6.16
CA LEU A 159 -8.06 -20.79 6.78
C LEU A 159 -9.50 -21.17 6.45
N VAL A 160 -9.79 -21.54 5.20
CA VAL A 160 -11.13 -21.99 4.80
C VAL A 160 -11.55 -23.27 5.51
N ALA A 161 -10.62 -24.22 5.72
CA ALA A 161 -10.88 -25.43 6.51
C ALA A 161 -11.28 -25.13 7.97
N ARG A 162 -11.00 -23.92 8.46
CA ARG A 162 -11.36 -23.42 9.79
C ARG A 162 -12.57 -22.47 9.76
N GLY A 163 -13.27 -22.37 8.62
CA GLY A 163 -14.38 -21.43 8.42
C GLY A 163 -13.95 -19.97 8.29
N GLY A 164 -12.68 -19.72 7.99
CA GLY A 164 -12.09 -18.39 7.90
C GLY A 164 -11.84 -17.89 6.47
N ALA A 165 -10.97 -16.88 6.33
CA ALA A 165 -10.67 -16.24 5.05
C ALA A 165 -9.25 -15.71 4.98
N LEU A 166 -8.71 -15.64 3.75
CA LEU A 166 -7.48 -14.94 3.40
C LEU A 166 -7.84 -13.65 2.66
N ILE A 167 -7.30 -12.52 3.13
CA ILE A 167 -7.39 -11.22 2.44
C ILE A 167 -5.98 -10.87 1.94
N VAL A 168 -5.82 -10.65 0.63
CA VAL A 168 -4.57 -10.24 0.02
C VAL A 168 -4.73 -8.83 -0.53
N ASP A 169 -4.01 -7.87 0.07
CA ASP A 169 -3.99 -6.50 -0.41
C ASP A 169 -2.88 -6.33 -1.46
N GLU A 170 -3.29 -6.33 -2.71
CA GLU A 170 -2.43 -6.19 -3.87
C GLU A 170 -2.35 -4.74 -4.38
N ALA A 171 -2.43 -3.75 -3.48
CA ALA A 171 -2.44 -2.33 -3.86
C ALA A 171 -1.17 -1.89 -4.62
N PHE A 172 -0.06 -2.59 -4.47
CA PHE A 172 1.21 -2.31 -5.15
C PHE A 172 1.52 -3.23 -6.33
N SER A 173 0.71 -4.26 -6.57
CA SER A 173 1.00 -5.31 -7.57
C SER A 173 0.91 -4.84 -9.02
N ASP A 174 0.17 -3.76 -9.33
CA ASP A 174 0.03 -3.25 -10.70
C ASP A 174 1.36 -2.77 -11.30
N ALA A 175 2.30 -2.38 -10.45
CA ALA A 175 3.64 -1.94 -10.85
C ALA A 175 4.62 -3.10 -11.05
N GLU A 176 4.28 -4.31 -10.59
CA GLU A 176 5.12 -5.50 -10.75
C GLU A 176 5.00 -6.06 -12.18
N SER A 177 6.08 -6.68 -12.66
CA SER A 177 6.10 -7.29 -14.00
C SER A 177 5.38 -8.63 -14.05
N ASP A 178 5.34 -9.37 -12.93
CA ASP A 178 4.71 -10.69 -12.86
C ASP A 178 3.23 -10.60 -12.50
N ALA A 179 2.40 -10.51 -13.53
CA ALA A 179 0.94 -10.53 -13.37
C ALA A 179 0.39 -11.90 -12.91
N HIS A 180 1.18 -12.98 -12.97
CA HIS A 180 0.76 -14.32 -12.52
C HIS A 180 0.94 -14.50 -11.00
N ALA A 181 1.65 -13.62 -10.33
CA ALA A 181 1.75 -13.62 -8.87
C ALA A 181 0.43 -13.24 -8.17
N SER A 182 -0.47 -12.51 -8.86
CA SER A 182 -1.77 -12.09 -8.34
C SER A 182 -2.73 -13.26 -8.11
N LEU A 183 -3.53 -13.18 -7.03
CA LEU A 183 -4.62 -14.10 -6.75
C LEU A 183 -5.98 -13.64 -7.33
N ALA A 184 -6.01 -12.57 -8.12
CA ALA A 184 -7.26 -12.04 -8.68
C ALA A 184 -8.04 -13.08 -9.50
N ALA A 185 -7.35 -13.95 -10.25
CA ALA A 185 -7.96 -15.02 -11.03
C ALA A 185 -8.58 -16.13 -10.16
N ASP A 186 -8.18 -16.25 -8.89
CA ASP A 186 -8.65 -17.28 -7.97
C ASP A 186 -9.85 -16.83 -7.12
N THR A 187 -10.34 -15.61 -7.30
CA THR A 187 -11.39 -15.01 -6.46
C THR A 187 -12.78 -15.63 -6.62
N HIS A 188 -12.91 -16.67 -7.45
CA HIS A 188 -14.05 -17.59 -7.44
C HIS A 188 -14.08 -18.50 -6.20
N ARG A 189 -12.96 -18.62 -5.46
CA ARG A 189 -12.83 -19.46 -4.27
C ARG A 189 -13.45 -18.75 -3.06
N ASP A 190 -14.31 -19.46 -2.34
CA ASP A 190 -14.89 -18.96 -1.10
C ASP A 190 -13.77 -18.68 -0.08
N GLY A 191 -13.94 -17.62 0.71
CA GLY A 191 -12.95 -17.21 1.72
C GLY A 191 -11.66 -16.57 1.16
N LEU A 192 -11.59 -16.29 -0.14
CA LEU A 192 -10.50 -15.49 -0.73
C LEU A 192 -11.00 -14.09 -1.08
N VAL A 193 -10.27 -13.08 -0.62
CA VAL A 193 -10.50 -11.67 -0.99
C VAL A 193 -9.19 -11.07 -1.51
N VAL A 194 -9.23 -10.42 -2.66
CA VAL A 194 -8.12 -9.64 -3.20
C VAL A 194 -8.53 -8.16 -3.26
N LEU A 195 -7.69 -7.27 -2.73
CA LEU A 195 -7.91 -5.83 -2.76
C LEU A 195 -6.99 -5.18 -3.77
N ARG A 196 -7.52 -4.23 -4.56
CA ARG A 196 -6.78 -3.50 -5.60
C ARG A 196 -6.97 -1.99 -5.43
N SER A 197 -5.96 -1.22 -5.83
CA SER A 197 -5.96 0.24 -5.69
C SER A 197 -5.41 0.93 -6.93
N VAL A 198 -6.18 1.83 -7.53
CA VAL A 198 -5.69 2.67 -8.65
C VAL A 198 -4.80 3.83 -8.15
N GLY A 199 -4.72 4.05 -6.85
CA GLY A 199 -3.97 5.16 -6.26
C GLY A 199 -2.46 5.02 -6.33
N LYS A 200 -1.93 3.81 -6.58
CA LYS A 200 -0.49 3.54 -6.49
C LYS A 200 0.16 3.57 -7.87
N PHE A 201 -0.03 2.55 -8.67
CA PHE A 201 0.55 2.42 -10.02
C PHE A 201 0.09 3.55 -10.95
N PHE A 202 -1.21 3.85 -10.98
CA PHE A 202 -1.73 4.93 -11.82
C PHE A 202 -1.45 6.34 -11.27
N GLY A 203 -0.91 6.48 -10.06
CA GLY A 203 -0.65 7.79 -9.46
C GLY A 203 -1.91 8.58 -9.12
N LEU A 204 -3.07 7.92 -9.07
CA LEU A 204 -4.39 8.53 -8.92
C LEU A 204 -4.94 8.41 -7.48
N ALA A 205 -4.09 8.61 -6.47
CA ALA A 205 -4.48 8.43 -5.07
C ALA A 205 -5.65 9.33 -4.64
N GLY A 206 -5.72 10.54 -5.18
CA GLY A 206 -6.79 11.51 -4.92
C GLY A 206 -8.15 11.13 -5.52
N VAL A 207 -8.19 10.27 -6.52
CA VAL A 207 -9.42 9.77 -7.18
C VAL A 207 -10.28 8.93 -6.22
N ARG A 208 -9.68 8.33 -5.21
CA ARG A 208 -10.36 7.49 -4.21
C ARG A 208 -11.14 6.33 -4.83
N ALA A 209 -10.50 5.56 -5.72
CA ALA A 209 -11.06 4.35 -6.30
C ALA A 209 -10.17 3.13 -6.04
N GLY A 210 -10.82 1.99 -5.86
CA GLY A 210 -10.21 0.68 -5.68
C GLY A 210 -11.24 -0.41 -5.93
N PHE A 211 -10.84 -1.65 -5.68
CA PHE A 211 -11.69 -2.81 -5.96
C PHE A 211 -11.50 -3.88 -4.88
N ALA A 212 -12.61 -4.50 -4.49
CA ALA A 212 -12.62 -5.77 -3.78
C ALA A 212 -13.00 -6.88 -4.78
N LEU A 213 -12.18 -7.91 -4.84
CA LEU A 213 -12.39 -9.08 -5.68
C LEU A 213 -12.61 -10.30 -4.78
N ALA A 214 -13.74 -10.99 -4.93
CA ALA A 214 -14.10 -12.16 -4.13
C ALA A 214 -15.24 -12.94 -4.76
N ALA A 215 -15.69 -14.00 -4.11
CA ALA A 215 -16.92 -14.71 -4.48
C ALA A 215 -18.14 -13.75 -4.42
N PRO A 216 -19.10 -13.84 -5.37
CA PRO A 216 -20.23 -12.91 -5.51
C PRO A 216 -21.05 -12.75 -4.23
N ALA A 217 -21.27 -13.83 -3.46
CA ALA A 217 -22.05 -13.79 -2.23
C ALA A 217 -21.41 -12.88 -1.15
N LEU A 218 -20.06 -12.89 -1.02
CA LEU A 218 -19.36 -11.99 -0.10
C LEU A 218 -19.41 -10.54 -0.61
N LEU A 219 -19.25 -10.33 -1.92
CA LEU A 219 -19.32 -8.99 -2.52
C LEU A 219 -20.70 -8.36 -2.40
N ALA A 220 -21.78 -9.14 -2.46
CA ALA A 220 -23.14 -8.65 -2.21
C ALA A 220 -23.27 -8.10 -0.78
N ARG A 221 -22.82 -8.85 0.23
CA ARG A 221 -22.80 -8.40 1.62
C ARG A 221 -21.91 -7.16 1.83
N LEU A 222 -20.75 -7.11 1.14
CA LEU A 222 -19.87 -5.96 1.22
C LEU A 222 -20.51 -4.72 0.58
N ARG A 223 -21.21 -4.88 -0.55
CA ARG A 223 -21.95 -3.79 -1.19
C ARG A 223 -23.03 -3.24 -0.27
N ASP A 224 -23.81 -4.10 0.39
CA ASP A 224 -24.83 -3.68 1.35
C ASP A 224 -24.22 -2.91 2.52
N ALA A 225 -23.08 -3.37 3.04
CA ALA A 225 -22.39 -2.71 4.16
C ALA A 225 -21.79 -1.34 3.77
N LEU A 226 -21.38 -1.16 2.53
CA LEU A 226 -20.80 0.10 2.04
C LEU A 226 -21.86 1.10 1.56
N GLY A 227 -23.05 0.63 1.21
CA GLY A 227 -24.12 1.44 0.63
C GLY A 227 -23.89 1.76 -0.86
N ALA A 228 -24.80 2.58 -1.40
CA ALA A 228 -24.78 2.96 -2.81
C ALA A 228 -23.73 4.05 -3.12
N TRP A 229 -23.40 4.22 -4.41
CA TRP A 229 -22.60 5.33 -4.97
C TRP A 229 -21.19 5.49 -4.39
N THR A 230 -20.55 4.39 -4.05
CA THR A 230 -19.22 4.40 -3.38
C THR A 230 -18.11 5.01 -4.23
N VAL A 231 -18.20 4.95 -5.58
CA VAL A 231 -17.21 5.50 -6.52
C VAL A 231 -17.85 6.60 -7.34
N SER A 232 -17.38 7.84 -7.20
CA SER A 232 -17.94 9.01 -7.87
C SER A 232 -17.83 8.93 -9.39
N GLY A 233 -18.68 9.67 -10.12
CA GLY A 233 -18.65 9.73 -11.57
C GLY A 233 -17.27 10.14 -12.13
N PRO A 234 -16.63 11.21 -11.65
CA PRO A 234 -15.26 11.55 -12.06
C PRO A 234 -14.24 10.47 -11.81
N ALA A 235 -14.34 9.76 -10.67
CA ALA A 235 -13.46 8.64 -10.37
C ALA A 235 -13.65 7.46 -11.35
N ARG A 236 -14.90 7.13 -11.67
CA ARG A 236 -15.25 6.11 -12.68
C ARG A 236 -14.66 6.46 -14.03
N HIS A 237 -14.82 7.72 -14.48
CA HIS A 237 -14.26 8.21 -15.74
C HIS A 237 -12.74 8.05 -15.79
N ALA A 238 -12.03 8.50 -14.76
CA ALA A 238 -10.58 8.41 -14.68
C ALA A 238 -10.08 6.96 -14.71
N VAL A 239 -10.76 6.05 -13.98
CA VAL A 239 -10.36 4.65 -13.92
C VAL A 239 -10.64 3.93 -15.23
N LEU A 240 -11.76 4.17 -15.87
CA LEU A 240 -12.08 3.57 -17.17
C LEU A 240 -11.06 3.97 -18.24
N ALA A 241 -10.68 5.25 -18.29
CA ALA A 241 -9.63 5.74 -19.19
C ALA A 241 -8.29 5.07 -18.90
N ALA A 242 -7.90 4.99 -17.61
CA ALA A 242 -6.63 4.39 -17.20
C ALA A 242 -6.56 2.88 -17.51
N PHE A 243 -7.66 2.14 -17.38
CA PHE A 243 -7.72 0.72 -17.71
C PHE A 243 -7.74 0.44 -19.21
N ALA A 244 -8.21 1.38 -20.02
CA ALA A 244 -8.23 1.25 -21.48
C ALA A 244 -6.85 1.49 -22.13
N ASP A 245 -5.94 2.21 -21.49
CA ASP A 245 -4.64 2.58 -22.06
C ASP A 245 -3.54 1.56 -21.75
N ALA A 246 -3.53 0.46 -22.49
CA ALA A 246 -2.53 -0.59 -22.33
C ALA A 246 -1.11 -0.12 -22.71
N ALA A 247 -0.98 0.85 -23.62
CA ALA A 247 0.33 1.37 -24.03
C ALA A 247 0.98 2.16 -22.91
N TRP A 248 0.22 3.06 -22.26
CA TRP A 248 0.69 3.78 -21.07
C TRP A 248 1.05 2.82 -19.93
N GLN A 249 0.22 1.82 -19.68
CA GLN A 249 0.46 0.84 -18.62
C GLN A 249 1.77 0.08 -18.83
N HIS A 250 2.05 -0.33 -20.07
CA HIS A 250 3.29 -1.03 -20.42
C HIS A 250 4.52 -0.12 -20.22
N ALA A 251 4.52 1.04 -20.85
CA ALA A 251 5.62 2.01 -20.74
C ALA A 251 5.86 2.45 -19.28
N MET A 252 4.78 2.59 -18.50
CA MET A 252 4.88 3.00 -17.10
C MET A 252 5.47 1.89 -16.23
N ARG A 253 5.16 0.60 -16.46
CA ARG A 253 5.80 -0.50 -15.72
C ARG A 253 7.29 -0.54 -15.96
N GLU A 254 7.73 -0.38 -17.21
CA GLU A 254 9.16 -0.33 -17.56
C GLU A 254 9.86 0.84 -16.86
N ARG A 255 9.25 2.02 -16.92
CA ARG A 255 9.78 3.22 -16.23
C ARG A 255 9.90 3.02 -14.74
N LEU A 256 8.85 2.54 -14.08
CA LEU A 256 8.85 2.34 -12.64
C LEU A 256 9.83 1.24 -12.21
N ALA A 257 9.99 0.19 -12.99
CA ALA A 257 11.02 -0.83 -12.75
C ALA A 257 12.43 -0.22 -12.78
N HIS A 258 12.72 0.64 -13.79
CA HIS A 258 13.98 1.38 -13.88
C HIS A 258 14.17 2.33 -12.68
N ASP A 259 13.18 3.17 -12.39
CA ASP A 259 13.25 4.18 -11.33
C ASP A 259 13.34 3.53 -9.93
N GLY A 260 12.61 2.44 -9.69
CA GLY A 260 12.71 1.67 -8.45
C GLY A 260 14.08 1.05 -8.26
N ALA A 261 14.67 0.49 -9.32
CA ALA A 261 16.04 -0.03 -9.28
C ALA A 261 17.06 1.08 -9.05
N ARG A 262 16.90 2.25 -9.67
CA ARG A 262 17.72 3.45 -9.47
C ARG A 262 17.68 3.92 -8.01
N LEU A 263 16.49 4.00 -7.39
CA LEU A 263 16.34 4.38 -5.99
C LEU A 263 17.03 3.39 -5.06
N ALA A 264 16.82 2.10 -5.29
CA ALA A 264 17.47 1.05 -4.49
C ALA A 264 19.00 1.10 -4.62
N ALA A 265 19.54 1.34 -5.82
CA ALA A 265 20.98 1.49 -6.05
C ALA A 265 21.53 2.74 -5.35
N LEU A 266 20.83 3.87 -5.42
CA LEU A 266 21.20 5.11 -4.76
C LEU A 266 21.30 4.89 -3.23
N LEU A 267 20.30 4.29 -2.61
CA LEU A 267 20.31 4.04 -1.17
C LEU A 267 21.43 3.08 -0.76
N ARG A 268 21.70 2.02 -1.55
CA ARG A 268 22.82 1.10 -1.30
C ARG A 268 24.17 1.81 -1.41
N ALA A 269 24.35 2.72 -2.36
CA ALA A 269 25.57 3.51 -2.50
C ALA A 269 25.83 4.38 -1.25
N HIS A 270 24.79 4.78 -0.54
CA HIS A 270 24.87 5.47 0.76
C HIS A 270 24.86 4.53 1.98
N GLY A 271 25.07 3.22 1.78
CA GLY A 271 25.27 2.23 2.85
C GLY A 271 24.01 1.72 3.52
N PHE A 272 22.85 1.77 2.84
CA PHE A 272 21.59 1.21 3.36
C PHE A 272 21.31 -0.16 2.74
N VAL A 273 20.98 -1.16 3.59
CA VAL A 273 20.40 -2.42 3.12
C VAL A 273 18.95 -2.14 2.72
N THR A 274 18.63 -2.42 1.46
CA THR A 274 17.38 -1.94 0.86
C THR A 274 16.58 -3.07 0.24
N HIS A 275 15.32 -3.18 0.63
CA HIS A 275 14.28 -3.95 -0.05
C HIS A 275 13.41 -3.00 -0.87
N ALA A 276 13.01 -3.39 -2.07
CA ALA A 276 12.35 -2.48 -2.99
C ALA A 276 11.17 -3.12 -3.75
N THR A 277 10.22 -2.26 -4.06
CA THR A 277 9.22 -2.42 -5.13
C THR A 277 9.52 -1.40 -6.23
N PRO A 278 8.87 -1.49 -7.40
CA PRO A 278 8.98 -0.43 -8.41
C PRO A 278 8.53 0.96 -7.93
N LEU A 279 7.85 1.09 -6.78
CA LEU A 279 7.27 2.35 -6.29
C LEU A 279 7.95 2.92 -5.04
N PHE A 280 8.71 2.12 -4.32
CA PHE A 280 9.40 2.58 -3.10
C PHE A 280 10.53 1.63 -2.71
N SER A 281 11.45 2.15 -1.91
CA SER A 281 12.47 1.39 -1.20
C SER A 281 12.26 1.48 0.30
N TRP A 282 12.58 0.39 1.02
CA TRP A 282 12.52 0.30 2.47
C TRP A 282 13.83 -0.22 3.04
N SER A 283 14.25 0.35 4.16
CA SER A 283 15.47 -0.05 4.86
C SER A 283 15.20 -0.12 6.36
N ALA A 284 15.47 -1.27 6.97
CA ALA A 284 15.59 -1.40 8.41
C ALA A 284 16.98 -0.93 8.82
N ASP A 285 17.06 0.11 9.63
CA ASP A 285 18.34 0.67 10.06
C ASP A 285 18.18 1.41 11.40
N PRO A 286 19.03 1.19 12.39
CA PRO A 286 19.00 1.93 13.65
C PRO A 286 19.10 3.45 13.47
N ARG A 287 19.71 3.91 12.35
CA ARG A 287 19.86 5.32 12.00
C ARG A 287 18.61 5.91 11.30
N ALA A 288 17.54 5.13 11.08
CA ALA A 288 16.39 5.53 10.28
C ALA A 288 15.69 6.80 10.80
N HIS A 289 15.63 6.99 12.13
CA HIS A 289 15.10 8.23 12.70
C HIS A 289 15.97 9.44 12.34
N ALA A 290 17.28 9.35 12.58
CA ALA A 290 18.21 10.42 12.26
C ALA A 290 18.25 10.74 10.76
N LEU A 291 18.12 9.73 9.90
CA LEU A 291 18.00 9.91 8.46
C LEU A 291 16.69 10.65 8.10
N HIS A 292 15.57 10.21 8.66
CA HIS A 292 14.27 10.86 8.43
C HIS A 292 14.31 12.34 8.81
N ASP A 293 14.75 12.68 10.02
CA ASP A 293 14.82 14.06 10.50
C ASP A 293 15.75 14.92 9.66
N ALA A 294 16.81 14.33 9.24
CA ALA A 294 17.81 15.01 8.45
C ALA A 294 17.40 15.29 7.02
N LEU A 295 16.64 14.40 6.40
CA LEU A 295 16.00 14.63 5.12
C LEU A 295 14.86 15.67 5.28
N ALA A 296 14.07 15.55 6.34
CA ALA A 296 12.99 16.48 6.65
C ALA A 296 13.50 17.92 6.86
N ALA A 297 14.62 18.13 7.58
CA ALA A 297 15.25 19.44 7.73
C ALA A 297 15.69 20.08 6.39
N ARG A 298 15.71 19.30 5.28
CA ARG A 298 16.01 19.75 3.91
C ARG A 298 14.77 19.78 3.02
N GLY A 299 13.57 19.64 3.62
CA GLY A 299 12.32 19.62 2.91
C GLY A 299 12.11 18.35 2.08
N ILE A 300 12.66 17.19 2.50
CA ILE A 300 12.42 15.89 1.90
C ILE A 300 11.67 15.03 2.91
N TRP A 301 10.39 14.78 2.64
CA TRP A 301 9.53 14.03 3.55
C TRP A 301 9.54 12.54 3.22
N THR A 302 9.92 11.70 4.20
CA THR A 302 9.97 10.23 4.09
C THR A 302 9.04 9.59 5.10
N ARG A 303 8.84 8.28 5.04
CA ARG A 303 8.04 7.56 6.04
C ARG A 303 8.95 6.82 7.01
N TYR A 304 8.96 7.26 8.25
CA TYR A 304 9.64 6.61 9.38
C TYR A 304 8.69 5.69 10.14
N PHE A 305 9.19 4.55 10.63
CA PHE A 305 8.46 3.56 11.44
C PHE A 305 9.17 3.41 12.80
N ALA A 306 8.61 4.02 13.85
CA ALA A 306 9.24 4.09 15.15
C ALA A 306 9.29 2.75 15.90
N HIS A 307 8.22 1.92 15.76
CA HIS A 307 8.11 0.63 16.46
C HIS A 307 9.02 -0.47 15.88
N ALA A 308 9.53 -0.25 14.67
CA ALA A 308 10.56 -1.09 14.04
C ALA A 308 11.47 -0.16 13.25
N PRO A 309 12.55 0.40 13.88
CA PRO A 309 13.34 1.49 13.31
C PRO A 309 13.69 1.25 11.85
N SER A 310 12.97 1.92 10.97
CA SER A 310 13.08 1.75 9.53
C SER A 310 12.50 2.94 8.79
N VAL A 311 12.89 3.11 7.54
CA VAL A 311 12.42 4.19 6.67
C VAL A 311 11.96 3.64 5.33
N ARG A 312 10.85 4.14 4.82
CA ARG A 312 10.41 3.92 3.44
C ARG A 312 10.50 5.23 2.66
N ILE A 313 11.08 5.15 1.47
CA ILE A 313 11.31 6.28 0.57
C ILE A 313 10.65 5.97 -0.77
N GLY A 314 9.75 6.84 -1.23
CA GLY A 314 9.11 6.78 -2.53
C GLY A 314 9.98 7.32 -3.65
N LEU A 315 9.49 7.27 -4.88
CA LEU A 315 10.22 7.71 -6.07
C LEU A 315 10.24 9.23 -6.21
N PRO A 316 11.41 9.85 -6.50
CA PRO A 316 11.50 11.20 -7.04
C PRO A 316 10.87 11.28 -8.44
N ALA A 317 10.24 12.44 -8.76
CA ALA A 317 9.55 12.62 -10.04
C ALA A 317 10.50 12.99 -11.19
N GLY A 318 11.38 13.93 -10.99
CA GLY A 318 12.26 14.50 -12.01
C GLY A 318 13.73 14.49 -11.60
N ASP A 319 14.62 14.82 -12.55
CA ASP A 319 16.07 14.81 -12.31
C ASP A 319 16.50 15.78 -11.19
N ASP A 320 15.80 16.89 -11.00
CA ASP A 320 16.08 17.82 -9.90
C ASP A 320 15.78 17.17 -8.54
N ASP A 321 14.69 16.41 -8.43
CA ASP A 321 14.31 15.68 -7.23
C ASP A 321 15.33 14.57 -6.93
N TRP A 322 15.78 13.85 -7.95
CA TRP A 322 16.82 12.84 -7.83
C TRP A 322 18.13 13.46 -7.33
N ARG A 323 18.56 14.59 -7.91
CA ARG A 323 19.77 15.32 -7.47
C ARG A 323 19.61 15.87 -6.05
N ARG A 324 18.41 16.34 -5.69
CA ARG A 324 18.11 16.83 -4.35
C ARG A 324 18.23 15.72 -3.31
N LEU A 325 17.66 14.54 -3.59
CA LEU A 325 17.75 13.37 -2.71
C LEU A 325 19.21 12.91 -2.54
N ASP A 326 19.95 12.73 -3.65
CA ASP A 326 21.34 12.28 -3.63
C ASP A 326 22.23 13.22 -2.82
N ARG A 327 22.16 14.54 -3.06
CA ARG A 327 22.89 15.54 -2.27
C ARG A 327 22.54 15.50 -0.78
N ALA A 328 21.26 15.29 -0.45
CA ALA A 328 20.82 15.21 0.93
C ALA A 328 21.35 13.96 1.64
N LEU A 329 21.40 12.82 0.94
CA LEU A 329 21.99 11.58 1.44
C LEU A 329 23.52 11.71 1.61
N ALA A 330 24.22 12.27 0.62
CA ALA A 330 25.68 12.48 0.67
C ALA A 330 26.11 13.36 1.85
N ALA A 331 25.37 14.42 2.14
CA ALA A 331 25.65 15.33 3.27
C ALA A 331 25.48 14.66 4.66
N ARG A 332 25.01 13.39 4.74
CA ARG A 332 24.60 12.70 5.96
C ARG A 332 25.46 11.52 6.37
N VAL A 333 25.97 10.76 5.40
CA VAL A 333 26.75 9.56 5.69
C VAL A 333 27.89 9.82 6.68
N PRO A 334 28.67 10.93 6.61
CA PRO A 334 29.70 11.24 7.59
C PRO A 334 29.15 11.45 9.01
N THR A 335 28.00 12.14 9.15
CA THR A 335 27.42 12.49 10.46
C THR A 335 26.78 11.26 11.14
N LEU A 336 26.17 10.36 10.37
CA LEU A 336 25.59 9.11 10.88
C LEU A 336 26.69 8.12 11.33
N ALA A 337 27.80 8.05 10.61
CA ALA A 337 28.96 7.24 10.98
C ALA A 337 29.61 7.73 12.30
N ALA A 338 29.64 9.04 12.53
CA ALA A 338 30.14 9.62 13.77
C ALA A 338 29.23 9.36 14.98
N ALA A 339 27.90 9.39 14.78
CA ALA A 339 26.89 9.08 15.81
C ALA A 339 26.92 7.60 16.25
N ALA A 340 27.15 6.68 15.32
CA ALA A 340 27.26 5.24 15.60
C ALA A 340 28.51 4.86 16.39
N ARG A 341 29.52 5.75 16.47
CA ARG A 341 30.79 5.56 17.24
C ARG A 341 30.75 6.12 18.64
N ARG A 342 29.66 6.77 19.10
CA ARG A 342 29.54 7.16 20.51
C ARG A 342 29.11 5.94 21.32
N PRO A 343 29.96 5.39 22.22
CA PRO A 343 29.54 4.37 23.15
C PRO A 343 28.48 4.97 24.07
N PHE A 344 27.46 4.16 24.38
CA PHE A 344 26.53 4.48 25.45
C PHE A 344 27.34 4.89 26.67
N ALA A 345 27.30 6.17 27.05
CA ALA A 345 27.79 6.61 28.33
C ALA A 345 26.93 5.89 29.37
N SER A 346 27.51 4.92 30.06
CA SER A 346 26.95 4.36 31.27
C SER A 346 26.81 5.53 32.24
N ASP A 347 25.58 5.84 32.60
CA ASP A 347 25.23 6.75 33.67
C ASP A 347 25.74 6.10 35.00
N PRO A 348 26.69 6.68 35.73
CA PRO A 348 27.01 6.20 37.04
C PRO A 348 26.18 7.00 38.04
N GLN A 349 25.41 6.29 38.87
CA GLN A 349 24.64 6.72 40.05
C GLN A 349 23.12 6.79 39.81
N GLY A 350 22.29 6.12 40.61
CA GLY A 350 22.33 5.56 41.94
C GLY A 350 20.89 4.96 42.23
#